data_9fcfa0e1e0867ffd3c71c9cf6f7eb057
#
_entry.id   9fcfa0e1e0867ffd3c71c9cf6f7eb057
#
_cell.length_a   1.000
_cell.length_b   1.000
_cell.length_c   1.000
_cell.angle_alpha   90.00
_cell.angle_beta   90.00
_cell.angle_gamma   90.00
#
_symmetry.space_group_name_H-M   'P 1'
#
loop_
_entity.id
_entity.type
_entity.pdbx_description
1 polymer ?
#
loop_
_entity_poly.entity_id
_entity_poly.type
_entity_poly.pdbx_seq_one_letter_code
_entity_poly.pdbx_strand_id
1 'polypeptide(L)'
;MRLPERDELRTLVRTQLSTRALFPATGISSIHRGTGRPCRVCDHPIDSPTLAREVEGSGVVVVAHPACYAIWREESAALRQPSPRRWGSMGLPRAW
;
A
#
# COMPACT_ATOMS: atom_id res chain seq x y z
N MET A 1 -0.30 22.50 3.81
CA MET A 1 -1.28 21.40 3.73
C MET A 1 -0.72 20.20 4.45
N ARG A 2 -1.54 19.57 5.26
CA ARG A 2 -1.14 18.43 6.06
C ARG A 2 -1.39 17.12 5.33
N LEU A 3 -0.49 16.19 5.53
CA LEU A 3 -0.74 14.84 5.04
C LEU A 3 -1.81 14.19 5.92
N PRO A 4 -2.58 13.25 5.35
CA PRO A 4 -3.56 12.51 6.14
C PRO A 4 -2.88 11.76 7.28
N GLU A 5 -3.62 11.54 8.35
CA GLU A 5 -3.14 10.75 9.46
C GLU A 5 -3.08 9.28 9.06
N ARG A 6 -2.36 8.51 9.88
CA ARG A 6 -2.14 7.10 9.58
C ARG A 6 -3.45 6.34 9.37
N ASP A 7 -4.43 6.58 10.23
CA ASP A 7 -5.72 5.90 10.11
C ASP A 7 -6.45 6.29 8.84
N GLU A 8 -6.37 7.56 8.47
CA GLU A 8 -6.97 8.03 7.23
C GLU A 8 -6.29 7.42 6.02
N LEU A 9 -4.97 7.31 6.07
CA LEU A 9 -4.21 6.68 5.00
C LEU A 9 -4.59 5.22 4.86
N ARG A 10 -4.76 4.52 5.96
CA ARG A 10 -5.12 3.12 5.94
C ARG A 10 -6.49 2.92 5.28
N THR A 11 -7.46 3.74 5.66
CA THR A 11 -8.77 3.69 5.06
C THR A 11 -8.71 3.97 3.56
N LEU A 12 -7.93 4.99 3.21
CA LEU A 12 -7.78 5.38 1.81
C LEU A 12 -7.18 4.25 0.99
N VAL A 13 -6.13 3.61 1.51
CA VAL A 13 -5.49 2.51 0.83
C VAL A 13 -6.44 1.33 0.69
N ARG A 14 -7.16 0.98 1.76
CA ARG A 14 -8.11 -0.13 1.71
C ARG A 14 -9.18 0.10 0.66
N THR A 15 -9.71 1.31 0.61
CA THR A 15 -10.73 1.64 -0.38
C THR A 15 -10.19 1.50 -1.79
N GLN A 16 -8.99 2.02 -2.03
CA GLN A 16 -8.41 1.96 -3.36
C GLN A 16 -8.05 0.54 -3.77
N LEU A 17 -7.62 -0.28 -2.82
CA LEU A 17 -7.34 -1.68 -3.12
C LEU A 17 -8.62 -2.45 -3.42
N SER A 18 -9.67 -2.21 -2.65
CA SER A 18 -10.92 -2.96 -2.83
C SER A 18 -11.63 -2.58 -4.13
N THR A 19 -11.49 -1.34 -4.56
CA THR A 19 -12.07 -0.90 -5.83
C THR A 19 -11.15 -1.13 -7.01
N ARG A 20 -9.94 -1.65 -6.74
CA ARG A 20 -8.92 -1.92 -7.75
C ARG A 20 -8.39 -0.66 -8.42
N ALA A 21 -8.60 0.49 -7.78
CA ALA A 21 -7.99 1.72 -8.24
C ALA A 21 -6.49 1.71 -7.96
N LEU A 22 -6.06 0.89 -7.00
CA LEU A 22 -4.66 0.74 -6.64
C LEU A 22 -4.32 -0.75 -6.64
N PHE A 23 -3.23 -1.11 -7.32
CA PHE A 23 -2.80 -2.50 -7.34
C PHE A 23 -2.07 -2.85 -6.05
N PRO A 24 -2.03 -4.15 -5.68
CA PRO A 24 -1.29 -4.55 -4.47
C PRO A 24 0.20 -4.25 -4.61
N ALA A 25 0.81 -3.81 -3.53
CA ALA A 25 2.22 -3.45 -3.52
C ALA A 25 3.07 -4.72 -3.35
N THR A 26 3.15 -5.51 -4.40
CA THR A 26 3.88 -6.77 -4.38
C THR A 26 5.07 -6.77 -5.31
N GLY A 27 5.24 -5.72 -6.08
CA GLY A 27 6.31 -5.66 -7.06
C GLY A 27 7.57 -5.03 -6.52
N ILE A 28 8.45 -4.73 -7.45
CA ILE A 28 9.72 -4.10 -7.13
C ILE A 28 9.49 -2.64 -6.79
N SER A 29 10.24 -2.14 -5.82
CA SER A 29 10.17 -0.73 -5.50
C SER A 29 11.58 -0.19 -5.32
N SER A 30 11.73 1.10 -5.53
CA SER A 30 12.99 1.80 -5.34
C SER A 30 12.72 3.15 -4.70
N ILE A 31 13.77 3.77 -4.18
CA ILE A 31 13.65 5.06 -3.51
C ILE A 31 14.36 6.11 -4.33
N HIS A 32 13.69 7.22 -4.56
CA HIS A 32 14.24 8.33 -5.33
C HIS A 32 13.91 9.64 -4.62
N ARG A 33 14.59 10.69 -5.04
CA ARG A 33 14.28 12.02 -4.54
C ARG A 33 12.95 12.48 -5.14
N GLY A 34 12.15 13.15 -4.34
CA GLY A 34 10.88 13.66 -4.83
C GLY A 34 11.07 14.67 -5.95
N THR A 35 10.14 14.66 -6.91
CA THR A 35 10.18 15.52 -8.07
C THR A 35 8.92 16.37 -8.19
N GLY A 36 8.11 16.43 -7.15
CA GLY A 36 6.85 17.17 -7.18
C GLY A 36 5.69 16.38 -7.73
N ARG A 37 5.91 15.13 -8.14
CA ARG A 37 4.82 14.30 -8.63
C ARG A 37 3.87 13.96 -7.49
N PRO A 38 2.56 13.84 -7.77
CA PRO A 38 1.61 13.51 -6.71
C PRO A 38 1.77 12.07 -6.26
N CYS A 39 1.60 11.87 -4.95
CA CYS A 39 1.60 10.54 -4.36
C CYS A 39 0.39 9.76 -4.85
N ARG A 40 0.61 8.52 -5.28
CA ARG A 40 -0.48 7.70 -5.79
C ARG A 40 -1.53 7.41 -4.72
N VAL A 41 -1.14 7.43 -3.47
CA VAL A 41 -2.04 7.10 -2.36
C VAL A 41 -2.82 8.32 -1.89
N CYS A 42 -2.12 9.37 -1.49
CA CYS A 42 -2.77 10.53 -0.86
C CYS A 42 -2.93 11.73 -1.78
N ASP A 43 -2.34 11.67 -2.97
CA ASP A 43 -2.44 12.70 -4.00
C ASP A 43 -1.76 14.02 -3.64
N HIS A 44 -1.03 14.06 -2.55
CA HIS A 44 -0.21 15.22 -2.23
C HIS A 44 1.12 15.14 -2.97
N PRO A 45 1.70 16.27 -3.34
CA PRO A 45 2.96 16.24 -4.08
C PRO A 45 4.10 15.71 -3.20
N ILE A 46 5.05 15.07 -3.83
CA ILE A 46 6.23 14.55 -3.17
C ILE A 46 7.41 15.43 -3.58
N ASP A 47 7.66 16.46 -2.81
CA ASP A 47 8.68 17.44 -3.14
C ASP A 47 10.01 17.09 -2.49
N SER A 48 11.10 17.37 -3.22
CA SER A 48 12.42 17.29 -2.64
C SER A 48 12.51 18.26 -1.44
N PRO A 49 13.16 17.88 -0.32
CA PRO A 49 14.02 16.70 -0.16
C PRO A 49 13.29 15.43 0.28
N THR A 50 11.97 15.44 0.32
CA THR A 50 11.20 14.23 0.67
C THR A 50 11.51 13.14 -0.35
N LEU A 51 11.67 11.93 0.13
CA LEU A 51 11.92 10.80 -0.75
C LEU A 51 10.61 10.28 -1.32
N ALA A 52 10.70 9.76 -2.54
CA ALA A 52 9.57 9.12 -3.19
C ALA A 52 9.87 7.65 -3.36
N ARG A 53 8.89 6.81 -3.07
CA ARG A 53 8.98 5.38 -3.30
C ARG A 53 8.37 5.10 -4.67
N GLU A 54 9.17 4.58 -5.57
CA GLU A 54 8.69 4.24 -6.90
C GLU A 54 8.31 2.76 -6.89
N VAL A 55 7.08 2.47 -7.25
CA VAL A 55 6.51 1.12 -7.15
C VAL A 55 6.03 0.70 -8.53
N GLU A 56 6.45 -0.48 -8.95
CA GLU A 56 6.05 -1.03 -10.23
C GLU A 56 5.07 -2.18 -10.03
N GLY A 57 3.99 -2.17 -10.79
CA GLY A 57 3.01 -3.25 -10.76
C GLY A 57 2.00 -3.08 -11.86
N SER A 58 1.46 -4.18 -12.34
CA SER A 58 0.45 -4.19 -13.40
C SER A 58 0.89 -3.42 -14.64
N GLY A 59 2.20 -3.41 -14.91
CA GLY A 59 2.73 -2.71 -16.07
C GLY A 59 2.80 -1.20 -15.91
N VAL A 60 2.61 -0.69 -14.71
CA VAL A 60 2.59 0.74 -14.43
C VAL A 60 3.59 1.05 -13.33
N VAL A 61 4.19 2.23 -13.39
CA VAL A 61 5.09 2.71 -12.36
C VAL A 61 4.45 3.93 -11.70
N VAL A 62 4.31 3.89 -10.39
CA VAL A 62 3.73 5.00 -9.63
C VAL A 62 4.67 5.39 -8.50
N VAL A 63 4.45 6.57 -7.95
CA VAL A 63 5.25 7.05 -6.82
C VAL A 63 4.38 7.27 -5.61
N ALA A 64 4.95 7.12 -4.43
CA ALA A 64 4.23 7.31 -3.18
C ALA A 64 5.19 7.82 -2.11
N HIS A 65 4.64 8.52 -1.13
CA HIS A 65 5.44 8.88 0.04
C HIS A 65 5.87 7.60 0.76
N PRO A 66 7.03 7.58 1.41
CA PRO A 66 7.45 6.38 2.15
C PRO A 66 6.44 5.93 3.18
N ALA A 67 5.81 6.85 3.90
CA ALA A 67 4.79 6.50 4.90
C ALA A 67 3.56 5.90 4.24
N CYS A 68 3.14 6.46 3.11
CA CYS A 68 1.99 5.93 2.37
C CYS A 68 2.30 4.54 1.83
N TYR A 69 3.51 4.35 1.33
CA TYR A 69 3.92 3.06 0.81
C TYR A 69 3.96 1.99 1.89
N ALA A 70 4.39 2.36 3.10
CA ALA A 70 4.44 1.40 4.20
C ALA A 70 3.05 0.85 4.50
N ILE A 71 2.06 1.72 4.55
CA ILE A 71 0.68 1.29 4.81
C ILE A 71 0.14 0.50 3.63
N TRP A 72 0.45 0.93 2.41
CA TRP A 72 0.05 0.23 1.20
C TRP A 72 0.59 -1.21 1.21
N ARG A 73 1.85 -1.37 1.60
CA ARG A 73 2.45 -2.71 1.71
C ARG A 73 1.75 -3.55 2.76
N GLU A 74 1.47 -2.98 3.92
CA GLU A 74 0.80 -3.69 5.00
C GLU A 74 -0.57 -4.18 4.57
N GLU A 75 -1.34 -3.31 3.95
CA GLU A 75 -2.68 -3.68 3.52
C GLU A 75 -2.65 -4.67 2.36
N SER A 76 -1.67 -4.56 1.49
CA SER A 76 -1.51 -5.51 0.39
C SER A 76 -1.17 -6.91 0.92
N ALA A 77 -0.31 -6.97 1.93
CA ALA A 77 0.05 -8.24 2.54
C ALA A 77 -1.16 -8.89 3.20
N ALA A 78 -2.00 -8.08 3.84
CA ALA A 78 -3.20 -8.59 4.49
C ALA A 78 -4.17 -9.22 3.48
N LEU A 79 -4.20 -8.70 2.26
CA LEU A 79 -5.07 -9.26 1.22
C LEU A 79 -4.61 -10.64 0.77
N ARG A 80 -3.31 -10.91 0.85
CA ARG A 80 -2.77 -12.17 0.35
C ARG A 80 -2.76 -13.25 1.39
N GLN A 81 -2.95 -12.92 2.65
CA GLN A 81 -2.88 -13.88 3.73
C GLN A 81 -4.28 -14.32 4.12
N PRO A 82 -4.47 -15.61 4.36
CA PRO A 82 -5.77 -16.04 4.86
C PRO A 82 -6.01 -15.49 6.25
N SER A 83 -7.25 -15.29 6.58
CA SER A 83 -7.62 -14.82 7.88
C SER A 83 -7.21 -15.82 8.95
N PRO A 84 -6.55 -15.39 10.02
CA PRO A 84 -6.21 -16.31 11.11
C PRO A 84 -7.43 -17.00 11.69
N ARG A 85 -8.54 -16.30 11.75
CA ARG A 85 -9.76 -16.89 12.26
C ARG A 85 -10.24 -18.04 11.38
N ARG A 86 -10.19 -17.84 10.09
CA ARG A 86 -10.56 -18.86 9.13
C ARG A 86 -9.66 -20.07 9.27
N TRP A 87 -8.38 -19.82 9.42
CA TRP A 87 -7.44 -20.87 9.62
C TRP A 87 -7.76 -21.69 10.86
N GLY A 88 -8.02 -21.00 11.93
CA GLY A 88 -8.35 -21.66 13.17
C GLY A 88 -9.57 -22.52 13.07
N SER A 89 -10.58 -22.06 12.38
CA SER A 89 -11.80 -22.85 12.28
C SER A 89 -11.64 -24.05 11.37
N MET A 90 -10.74 -23.98 10.39
CA MET A 90 -10.54 -25.11 9.54
C MET A 90 -9.65 -26.11 10.17
N GLY A 91 -8.84 -25.59 10.94
CA GLY A 91 -7.97 -26.39 11.39
C GLY A 91 -8.22 -27.47 12.19
N LEU A 92 -8.23 -27.58 12.08
CA LEU A 92 -8.17 -28.40 12.42
C LEU A 92 -8.55 -29.37 12.38
N PRO A 93 -8.72 -29.65 12.32
CA PRO A 93 -8.99 -30.67 12.33
C PRO A 93 -8.49 -31.49 11.70
N ARG A 94 -8.01 -31.51 11.39
CA ARG A 94 -7.64 -32.27 10.70
C ARG A 94 -7.02 -33.01 11.19
N ALA A 95 -6.96 -33.02 11.83
CA ALA A 95 -6.35 -33.72 12.28
C ALA A 95 -6.74 -34.83 12.18
N TRP A 96 -6.80 -35.09 11.94
CA TRP A 96 -7.22 -36.08 11.89
C TRP A 96 -6.51 -36.66 11.46
#